data_f59ac811b27e9713891a11fd8aa3acb9
#
_entry.id   f59ac811b27e9713891a11fd8aa3acb9
#
_cell.length_a   1.000
_cell.length_b   1.000
_cell.length_c   1.000
_cell.angle_alpha   90.00
_cell.angle_beta   90.00
_cell.angle_gamma   90.00
#
_symmetry.space_group_name_H-M   'P 1'
#
loop_
_entity.id
_entity.type
_entity.pdbx_description
1 polymer ?
#
loop_
_entity_poly.entity_id
_entity_poly.type
_entity_poly.pdbx_seq_one_letter_code
_entity_poly.pdbx_strand_id
1 'polypeptide(L)'
;MNKSDYMKMYRNTYKGRKSKRVSDWKRAGILFHNYDTLYDIYMNTTECDFCRCRLDTEYKTRKCCDHDHNINDNDNVRGVLCHTCNIRDVYTTIDIYLSRTPEPAS
;
A
#
# COMPACT_ATOMS: atom_id res chain seq x y z
N MET A 1 27.93 -10.74 19.21
CA MET A 1 26.54 -10.74 18.73
C MET A 1 26.41 -11.81 17.66
N ASN A 2 25.46 -12.72 17.78
CA ASN A 2 25.25 -13.73 16.75
C ASN A 2 24.42 -13.15 15.59
N LYS A 3 24.36 -13.89 14.49
CA LYS A 3 23.64 -13.45 13.28
C LYS A 3 22.17 -13.18 13.54
N SER A 4 21.52 -13.97 14.39
CA SER A 4 20.11 -13.80 14.73
C SER A 4 19.85 -12.46 15.44
N ASP A 5 20.69 -12.09 16.41
CA ASP A 5 20.56 -10.83 17.14
C ASP A 5 20.83 -9.64 16.23
N TYR A 6 21.81 -9.72 15.35
CA TYR A 6 22.11 -8.69 14.36
C TYR A 6 20.89 -8.46 13.46
N MET A 7 20.28 -9.51 12.94
CA MET A 7 19.12 -9.40 12.06
C MET A 7 17.92 -8.79 12.79
N LYS A 8 17.71 -9.10 14.05
CA LYS A 8 16.63 -8.48 14.85
C LYS A 8 16.87 -6.98 14.99
N MET A 9 18.10 -6.59 15.31
CA MET A 9 18.44 -5.17 15.42
C MET A 9 18.25 -4.43 14.09
N TYR A 10 18.69 -5.00 12.99
CA TYR A 10 18.53 -4.42 11.65
C TYR A 10 17.06 -4.22 11.30
N ARG A 11 16.20 -5.20 11.56
CA ARG A 11 14.76 -5.10 11.28
C ARG A 11 14.07 -3.98 12.05
N ASN A 12 14.61 -3.61 13.22
CA ASN A 12 14.04 -2.54 14.03
C ASN A 12 14.51 -1.15 13.62
N THR A 13 15.47 -1.05 12.71
CA THR A 13 15.90 0.24 12.16
C THR A 13 14.94 0.70 11.08
N TYR A 14 14.95 2.01 10.79
CA TYR A 14 14.17 2.55 9.66
C TYR A 14 14.52 1.83 8.36
N LYS A 15 15.81 1.67 8.09
CA LYS A 15 16.31 1.01 6.89
C LYS A 15 15.83 -0.44 6.79
N GLY A 16 15.88 -1.15 7.90
CA GLY A 16 15.44 -2.55 7.98
C GLY A 16 13.94 -2.69 7.77
N ARG A 17 13.14 -1.83 8.38
CA ARG A 17 11.68 -1.82 8.19
C ARG A 17 11.29 -1.50 6.74
N LYS A 18 11.95 -0.52 6.15
CA LYS A 18 11.74 -0.15 4.75
C LYS A 18 12.09 -1.31 3.83
N SER A 19 13.26 -1.92 4.03
CA SER A 19 13.71 -3.05 3.22
C SER A 19 12.74 -4.22 3.27
N LYS A 20 12.26 -4.56 4.47
CA LYS A 20 11.28 -5.64 4.64
C LYS A 20 9.97 -5.31 3.94
N ARG A 21 9.46 -4.09 4.09
CA ARG A 21 8.20 -3.67 3.46
C ARG A 21 8.29 -3.74 1.95
N VAL A 22 9.37 -3.21 1.37
CA VAL A 22 9.60 -3.24 -0.08
C VAL A 22 9.71 -4.68 -0.59
N SER A 23 10.42 -5.54 0.15
CA SER A 23 10.51 -6.96 -0.21
C SER A 23 9.15 -7.65 -0.18
N ASP A 24 8.32 -7.36 0.82
CA ASP A 24 6.97 -7.89 0.93
C ASP A 24 6.09 -7.42 -0.24
N TRP A 25 6.19 -6.14 -0.61
CA TRP A 25 5.46 -5.60 -1.76
C TRP A 25 5.85 -6.31 -3.06
N LYS A 26 7.15 -6.46 -3.32
CA LYS A 26 7.64 -7.15 -4.52
C LYS A 26 7.13 -8.59 -4.57
N ARG A 27 7.14 -9.27 -3.44
CA ARG A 27 6.66 -10.65 -3.33
C ARG A 27 5.16 -10.75 -3.57
N ALA A 28 4.41 -9.73 -3.15
CA ALA A 28 2.96 -9.67 -3.36
C ALA A 28 2.57 -9.26 -4.78
N GLY A 29 3.53 -8.89 -5.62
CA GLY A 29 3.25 -8.47 -6.99
C GLY A 29 2.99 -6.97 -7.15
N ILE A 30 3.29 -6.18 -6.14
CA ILE A 30 3.17 -4.72 -6.21
C ILE A 30 4.33 -4.17 -7.02
N LEU A 31 4.00 -3.46 -8.10
CA LEU A 31 4.97 -2.84 -9.01
C LEU A 31 4.87 -1.33 -8.94
N PHE A 32 6.01 -0.70 -8.78
CA PHE A 32 6.10 0.76 -8.80
C PHE A 32 7.48 1.17 -9.30
N HIS A 33 7.52 2.24 -10.08
CA HIS A 33 8.76 2.68 -10.74
C HIS A 33 9.87 3.09 -9.76
N ASN A 34 9.51 3.46 -8.54
CA ASN A 34 10.47 3.84 -7.50
C ASN A 34 9.91 3.45 -6.13
N TYR A 35 10.41 2.36 -5.57
CA TYR A 35 9.93 1.86 -4.28
C TYR A 35 10.28 2.78 -3.11
N ASP A 36 11.32 3.58 -3.21
CA ASP A 36 11.63 4.58 -2.18
C ASP A 36 10.53 5.63 -2.11
N THR A 37 10.08 6.11 -3.27
CA THR A 37 8.96 7.05 -3.37
C THR A 37 7.67 6.41 -2.86
N LEU A 38 7.40 5.16 -3.23
CA LEU A 38 6.22 4.45 -2.75
C LEU A 38 6.23 4.31 -1.23
N TYR A 39 7.39 4.00 -0.66
CA TYR A 39 7.51 3.89 0.79
C TYR A 39 7.23 5.22 1.48
N ASP A 40 7.73 6.33 0.94
CA ASP A 40 7.44 7.66 1.49
C ASP A 40 5.94 7.99 1.42
N ILE A 41 5.29 7.70 0.30
CA ILE A 41 3.85 7.86 0.14
C ILE A 41 3.10 7.02 1.17
N TYR A 42 3.48 5.76 1.31
CA TYR A 42 2.86 4.82 2.24
C TYR A 42 3.01 5.31 3.69
N MET A 43 4.20 5.74 4.08
CA MET A 43 4.46 6.19 5.45
C MET A 43 3.77 7.51 5.77
N ASN A 44 3.63 8.39 4.80
CA ASN A 44 3.02 9.70 5.00
C ASN A 44 1.48 9.68 4.88
N THR A 45 0.91 8.60 4.40
CA THR A 45 -0.55 8.46 4.30
C THR A 45 -1.12 8.11 5.67
N THR A 46 -1.96 8.97 6.22
CA THR A 46 -2.55 8.82 7.55
C THR A 46 -4.02 8.45 7.51
N GLU A 47 -4.65 8.58 6.35
CA GLU A 47 -6.06 8.28 6.14
C GLU A 47 -6.21 7.37 4.94
N CYS A 48 -7.21 6.48 4.98
CA CYS A 48 -7.56 5.66 3.83
C CYS A 48 -7.90 6.52 2.62
N ASP A 49 -7.31 6.23 1.47
CA ASP A 49 -7.54 7.00 0.25
C ASP A 49 -8.99 6.93 -0.23
N PHE A 50 -9.72 5.89 0.18
CA PHE A 50 -11.11 5.72 -0.24
C PHE A 50 -12.12 6.21 0.80
N CYS A 51 -12.14 5.61 2.00
CA CYS A 51 -13.16 5.91 3.00
C CYS A 51 -12.75 7.02 3.97
N ARG A 52 -11.50 7.46 3.91
CA ARG A 52 -10.94 8.54 4.74
C ARG A 52 -10.86 8.22 6.23
N CYS A 53 -11.06 6.97 6.64
CA CYS A 53 -10.83 6.60 8.02
C CYS A 53 -9.34 6.75 8.37
N ARG A 54 -9.08 7.00 9.64
CA ARG A 54 -7.70 7.07 10.12
C ARG A 54 -7.06 5.68 10.04
N LEU A 55 -5.88 5.62 9.43
CA LEU A 55 -5.11 4.39 9.34
C LEU A 55 -4.39 4.16 10.66
N ASP A 56 -4.56 2.97 11.21
CA ASP A 56 -4.07 2.60 12.53
C ASP A 56 -3.47 1.19 12.48
N THR A 57 -3.08 0.68 13.64
CA THR A 57 -2.55 -0.68 13.79
C THR A 57 -3.65 -1.71 14.02
N GLU A 58 -4.90 -1.29 14.22
CA GLU A 58 -6.03 -2.19 14.41
C GLU A 58 -6.30 -2.98 13.13
N TYR A 59 -6.88 -4.17 13.29
CA TYR A 59 -7.09 -5.11 12.18
C TYR A 59 -7.88 -4.49 11.01
N LYS A 60 -8.98 -3.79 11.30
CA LYS A 60 -9.86 -3.24 10.25
C LYS A 60 -9.32 -1.97 9.61
N THR A 61 -8.51 -1.21 10.35
CA THR A 61 -8.01 0.10 9.92
C THR A 61 -6.52 0.09 9.60
N ARG A 62 -5.88 -1.09 9.64
CA ARG A 62 -4.45 -1.19 9.32
C ARG A 62 -4.19 -0.75 7.88
N LYS A 63 -3.04 -0.16 7.70
CA LYS A 63 -2.62 0.38 6.41
C LYS A 63 -2.25 -0.74 5.43
N CYS A 64 -2.79 -0.66 4.22
CA CYS A 64 -2.50 -1.59 3.14
C CYS A 64 -2.17 -0.84 1.87
N CYS A 65 -1.17 -1.30 1.13
CA CYS A 65 -0.88 -0.79 -0.21
C CYS A 65 -1.67 -1.62 -1.22
N ASP A 66 -2.67 -1.01 -1.85
CA ASP A 66 -3.54 -1.68 -2.80
C ASP A 66 -2.97 -1.62 -4.21
N HIS A 67 -3.15 -2.69 -4.97
CA HIS A 67 -2.65 -2.76 -6.34
C HIS A 67 -3.61 -3.53 -7.24
N ASP A 68 -3.51 -3.29 -8.54
CA ASP A 68 -4.30 -3.99 -9.55
C ASP A 68 -3.61 -5.30 -9.91
N HIS A 69 -4.24 -6.43 -9.56
CA HIS A 69 -3.70 -7.77 -9.81
C HIS A 69 -3.64 -8.13 -11.30
N ASN A 70 -4.33 -7.41 -12.15
CA ASN A 70 -4.34 -7.66 -13.59
C ASN A 70 -3.16 -6.98 -14.30
N ILE A 71 -2.48 -6.06 -13.63
CA ILE A 71 -1.30 -5.38 -14.19
C ILE A 71 -0.05 -6.03 -13.58
N ASN A 72 0.75 -6.70 -14.41
CA ASN A 72 1.96 -7.40 -13.97
C ASN A 72 3.22 -7.01 -14.76
N ASP A 73 3.14 -5.97 -15.57
CA ASP A 73 4.24 -5.49 -16.41
C ASP A 73 4.50 -3.99 -16.28
N ASN A 74 3.79 -3.31 -15.40
CA ASN A 74 3.89 -1.86 -15.22
C ASN A 74 3.44 -1.48 -13.80
N ASP A 75 3.58 -0.21 -13.44
CA ASP A 75 3.08 0.30 -12.16
C ASP A 75 1.62 -0.09 -11.96
N ASN A 76 1.32 -0.67 -10.82
CA ASN A 76 -0.02 -1.18 -10.54
C ASN A 76 -0.61 -0.73 -9.21
N VAL A 77 0.06 0.17 -8.51
CA VAL A 77 -0.43 0.69 -7.23
C VAL A 77 -1.66 1.57 -7.47
N ARG A 78 -2.74 1.29 -6.74
CA ARG A 78 -3.98 2.07 -6.81
C ARG A 78 -4.14 3.05 -5.66
N GLY A 79 -3.60 2.73 -4.50
CA GLY A 79 -3.66 3.62 -3.35
C GLY A 79 -3.28 2.95 -2.05
N VAL A 80 -3.34 3.72 -0.98
CA VAL A 80 -3.09 3.24 0.39
C VAL A 80 -4.44 3.22 1.10
N LEU A 81 -4.89 2.03 1.48
CA LEU A 81 -6.23 1.80 1.98
C LEU A 81 -6.20 1.19 3.39
N CYS A 82 -7.30 1.33 4.11
CA CYS A 82 -7.52 0.51 5.29
C CYS A 82 -7.79 -0.95 4.85
N HIS A 83 -7.59 -1.88 5.78
CA HIS A 83 -7.78 -3.30 5.48
C HIS A 83 -9.18 -3.61 4.96
N THR A 84 -10.21 -2.99 5.54
CA THR A 84 -11.60 -3.19 5.13
C THR A 84 -11.82 -2.79 3.66
N CYS A 85 -11.33 -1.62 3.25
CA CYS A 85 -11.45 -1.18 1.84
C CYS A 85 -10.62 -2.06 0.91
N ASN A 86 -9.44 -2.49 1.36
CA ASN A 86 -8.57 -3.35 0.57
C ASN A 86 -9.23 -4.70 0.26
N ILE A 87 -9.83 -5.35 1.24
CA ILE A 87 -10.49 -6.64 1.02
C ILE A 87 -11.79 -6.52 0.24
N ARG A 88 -12.44 -5.34 0.25
CA ARG A 88 -13.64 -5.08 -0.54
C ARG A 88 -13.35 -4.73 -2.00
N ASP A 89 -12.08 -4.58 -2.34
CA ASP A 89 -11.64 -4.21 -3.69
C ASP A 89 -12.36 -2.95 -4.21
N VAL A 90 -12.37 -1.91 -3.38
CA VAL A 90 -13.16 -0.69 -3.63
C VAL A 90 -12.74 0.06 -4.89
N TYR A 91 -11.47 -0.02 -5.29
CA TYR A 91 -11.00 0.65 -6.50
C TYR A 91 -11.57 0.04 -7.77
N THR A 92 -11.82 -1.25 -7.80
CA THR A 92 -12.57 -1.86 -8.90
C THR A 92 -13.99 -1.29 -8.98
N THR A 93 -14.62 -1.10 -7.83
CA THR A 93 -15.94 -0.47 -7.74
C THR A 93 -15.90 0.99 -8.18
N ILE A 94 -14.86 1.74 -7.80
CA ILE A 94 -14.67 3.12 -8.24
C ILE A 94 -14.49 3.20 -9.75
N ASP A 95 -13.66 2.34 -10.32
CA ASP A 95 -13.43 2.32 -11.75
C ASP A 95 -14.75 2.11 -12.52
N ILE A 96 -15.60 1.22 -12.05
CA ILE A 96 -16.93 1.00 -12.58
C ILE A 96 -17.78 2.26 -12.42
N TYR A 97 -17.74 2.88 -11.25
CA TYR A 97 -18.48 4.12 -10.97
C TYR A 97 -18.03 5.25 -11.89
N LEU A 98 -16.72 5.48 -12.02
CA LEU A 98 -16.17 6.54 -12.85
C LEU A 98 -16.47 6.33 -14.32
N SER A 99 -16.58 5.09 -14.77
CA SER A 99 -16.94 4.78 -16.17
C SER A 99 -18.41 5.06 -16.45
N ARG A 100 -19.26 5.17 -15.43
CA ARG A 100 -20.70 5.41 -15.55
C ARG A 100 -21.10 6.87 -15.39
N THR A 101 -20.27 7.66 -14.72
CA THR A 101 -20.56 9.06 -14.45
C THR A 101 -19.63 9.95 -15.26
N PRO A 102 -20.14 11.05 -15.84
CA PRO A 102 -19.25 12.01 -16.47
C PRO A 102 -18.33 12.60 -15.41
N GLU A 103 -17.09 12.89 -15.80
CA GLU A 103 -16.17 13.54 -14.90
C GLU A 103 -16.78 14.84 -14.39
N PRO A 104 -16.66 15.14 -13.07
CA PRO A 104 -17.10 16.42 -12.58
C PRO A 104 -16.32 17.51 -13.29
N ALA A 105 -17.03 18.50 -13.77
CA ALA A 105 -16.41 19.67 -14.39
C ALA A 105 -15.46 20.29 -13.36
N SER A 106 -14.20 20.21 -13.64
CA SER A 106 -13.17 20.80 -12.81
C SER A 106 -13.11 22.32 -13.03
#